data_dca5eb5a86ea16e35dcd4006e5e64a8d
#
_entry.id   dca5eb5a86ea16e35dcd4006e5e64a8d
#
_cell.length_a   1.000
_cell.length_b   1.000
_cell.length_c   1.000
_cell.angle_alpha   90.00
_cell.angle_beta   90.00
_cell.angle_gamma   90.00
#
_symmetry.space_group_name_H-M   'P 1'
#
loop_
_entity.id
_entity.type
_entity.pdbx_description
1 polymer ?
#
loop_
_entity_poly.entity_id
_entity_poly.type
_entity_poly.pdbx_seq_one_letter_code
_entity_poly.pdbx_strand_id
1 'polypeptide(L)'
;FYGFKVVDVDSEGRWIYEDRNGELVNYKDFTHAPEDKHVIGNGLPKWYAGWNNTLRYKNFDLNVTMRGAFGFQIINGGRMNYENVKNSRFENRLKSVNDLVFGKHTLSPEVEPEFNSYYVEDGDYWKIDNITLGYSFGQVGKYIKSLRIYGSVLNALTITGYKGIDPEVSTDGLTPGYDTRDRYPSVRSFTFGVNVKF
;
A
#
# COMPACT_ATOMS: atom_id res chain seq x y z
N PHE A 1 -16.16 0.27 -1.87
CA PHE A 1 -16.01 -0.23 -3.25
C PHE A 1 -17.25 -0.97 -3.68
N TYR A 2 -17.69 -0.75 -4.90
CA TYR A 2 -18.86 -1.39 -5.48
C TYR A 2 -18.48 -2.00 -6.83
N GLY A 3 -18.45 -3.32 -6.91
CA GLY A 3 -17.91 -4.06 -8.04
C GLY A 3 -18.36 -5.52 -8.06
N PHE A 4 -17.83 -6.29 -9.00
CA PHE A 4 -18.16 -7.71 -9.11
C PHE A 4 -17.45 -8.55 -8.05
N LYS A 5 -18.18 -9.50 -7.48
CA LYS A 5 -17.66 -10.40 -6.47
C LYS A 5 -17.16 -11.68 -7.12
N VAL A 6 -15.84 -11.84 -7.12
CA VAL A 6 -15.16 -13.06 -7.52
C VAL A 6 -14.98 -13.94 -6.29
N VAL A 7 -15.33 -15.21 -6.38
CA VAL A 7 -15.26 -16.17 -5.27
C VAL A 7 -14.27 -17.31 -5.52
N ASP A 8 -13.98 -17.61 -6.79
CA ASP A 8 -13.08 -18.70 -7.16
C ASP A 8 -12.60 -18.60 -8.61
N VAL A 9 -11.85 -19.60 -9.07
CA VAL A 9 -11.50 -19.83 -10.48
C VAL A 9 -11.88 -21.25 -10.90
N ASP A 10 -12.25 -21.40 -12.18
CA ASP A 10 -12.50 -22.69 -12.79
C ASP A 10 -11.20 -23.44 -13.15
N SER A 11 -11.31 -24.64 -13.72
CA SER A 11 -10.16 -25.48 -14.12
C SER A 11 -9.27 -24.86 -15.19
N GLU A 12 -9.74 -23.82 -15.89
CA GLU A 12 -8.99 -23.07 -16.90
C GLU A 12 -8.44 -21.73 -16.36
N GLY A 13 -8.63 -21.44 -15.06
CA GLY A 13 -8.18 -20.22 -14.41
C GLY A 13 -9.05 -18.99 -14.71
N ARG A 14 -10.30 -19.16 -15.10
CA ARG A 14 -11.25 -18.07 -15.31
C ARG A 14 -12.06 -17.82 -14.06
N TRP A 15 -12.48 -16.57 -13.86
CA TRP A 15 -13.26 -16.17 -12.69
C TRP A 15 -14.58 -16.93 -12.55
N ILE A 16 -14.93 -17.26 -11.31
CA ILE A 16 -16.27 -17.65 -10.89
C ILE A 16 -16.81 -16.50 -10.06
N TYR A 17 -17.90 -15.92 -10.52
CA TYR A 17 -18.58 -14.78 -9.88
C TYR A 17 -19.73 -15.25 -9.01
N GLU A 18 -20.07 -14.44 -8.03
CA GLU A 18 -21.35 -14.49 -7.33
C GLU A 18 -22.26 -13.39 -7.88
N ASP A 19 -23.43 -13.78 -8.39
CA ASP A 19 -24.44 -12.85 -8.89
C ASP A 19 -25.26 -12.21 -7.75
N ARG A 20 -26.20 -11.33 -8.08
CA ARG A 20 -27.10 -10.67 -7.11
C ARG A 20 -27.96 -11.62 -6.27
N ASN A 21 -28.20 -12.85 -6.72
CA ASN A 21 -28.99 -13.85 -6.05
C ASN A 21 -28.13 -14.77 -5.16
N GLY A 22 -26.79 -14.61 -5.20
CA GLY A 22 -25.84 -15.47 -4.52
C GLY A 22 -25.52 -16.76 -5.30
N GLU A 23 -25.89 -16.84 -6.58
CA GLU A 23 -25.58 -17.99 -7.43
C GLU A 23 -24.17 -17.85 -8.03
N LEU A 24 -23.47 -18.99 -8.16
CA LEU A 24 -22.14 -19.03 -8.75
C LEU A 24 -22.23 -19.14 -10.27
N VAL A 25 -21.67 -18.17 -10.97
CA VAL A 25 -21.72 -18.08 -12.42
C VAL A 25 -20.31 -18.08 -12.99
N ASN A 26 -20.08 -18.92 -14.01
CA ASN A 26 -18.79 -18.98 -14.70
C ASN A 26 -18.53 -17.72 -15.53
N TYR A 27 -17.26 -17.40 -15.77
CA TYR A 27 -16.79 -16.25 -16.53
C TYR A 27 -17.52 -16.04 -17.86
N LYS A 28 -17.76 -17.10 -18.62
CA LYS A 28 -18.37 -17.03 -19.97
C LYS A 28 -19.86 -16.74 -19.93
N ASP A 29 -20.52 -17.11 -18.85
CA ASP A 29 -21.99 -16.99 -18.69
C ASP A 29 -22.36 -15.72 -17.90
N PHE A 30 -21.37 -15.08 -17.24
CA PHE A 30 -21.58 -13.88 -16.44
C PHE A 30 -21.79 -12.66 -17.32
N THR A 31 -22.92 -11.99 -17.16
CA THR A 31 -23.36 -10.89 -18.04
C THR A 31 -22.76 -9.54 -17.71
N HIS A 32 -22.09 -9.40 -16.56
CA HIS A 32 -21.56 -8.14 -16.03
C HIS A 32 -22.64 -7.05 -15.87
N ALA A 33 -23.86 -7.46 -15.57
CA ALA A 33 -24.97 -6.53 -15.35
C ALA A 33 -24.68 -5.65 -14.11
N PRO A 34 -25.03 -4.35 -14.13
CA PRO A 34 -24.82 -3.46 -12.98
C PRO A 34 -25.47 -3.98 -11.68
N GLU A 35 -26.56 -4.73 -11.81
CA GLU A 35 -27.30 -5.33 -10.70
C GLU A 35 -26.55 -6.45 -9.98
N ASP A 36 -25.56 -7.07 -10.64
CA ASP A 36 -24.73 -8.15 -10.07
C ASP A 36 -23.52 -7.63 -9.31
N LYS A 37 -23.41 -6.29 -9.15
CA LYS A 37 -22.38 -5.69 -8.32
C LYS A 37 -22.71 -5.78 -6.84
N HIS A 38 -21.68 -5.99 -6.04
CA HIS A 38 -21.73 -6.06 -4.59
C HIS A 38 -20.90 -4.96 -3.94
N VAL A 39 -21.12 -4.69 -2.68
CA VAL A 39 -20.16 -3.96 -1.85
C VAL A 39 -19.01 -4.90 -1.57
N ILE A 40 -17.87 -4.68 -2.25
CA ILE A 40 -16.69 -5.55 -2.20
C ILE A 40 -15.59 -5.04 -1.27
N GLY A 41 -15.77 -3.87 -0.67
CA GLY A 41 -14.79 -3.33 0.28
C GLY A 41 -15.05 -1.88 0.65
N ASN A 42 -14.22 -1.37 1.57
CA ASN A 42 -14.29 -0.01 2.07
C ASN A 42 -12.88 0.65 2.03
N GLY A 43 -12.73 1.71 1.25
CA GLY A 43 -11.46 2.44 1.09
C GLY A 43 -11.20 3.52 2.14
N LEU A 44 -12.11 3.74 3.11
CA LEU A 44 -11.93 4.75 4.15
C LEU A 44 -11.45 4.11 5.46
N PRO A 45 -10.29 4.55 5.98
CA PRO A 45 -9.82 4.09 7.27
C PRO A 45 -10.83 4.37 8.40
N LYS A 46 -11.01 3.40 9.27
CA LYS A 46 -11.84 3.55 10.49
C LYS A 46 -11.05 4.20 11.61
N TRP A 47 -9.74 4.00 11.63
CA TRP A 47 -8.86 4.46 12.71
C TRP A 47 -7.57 5.03 12.14
N TYR A 48 -7.14 6.13 12.75
CA TYR A 48 -5.81 6.71 12.56
C TYR A 48 -5.09 6.73 13.90
N ALA A 49 -3.82 6.41 13.89
CA ALA A 49 -2.96 6.49 15.07
C ALA A 49 -1.68 7.24 14.73
N GLY A 50 -1.18 8.00 15.69
CA GLY A 50 0.10 8.70 15.61
C GLY A 50 0.85 8.58 16.92
N TRP A 51 2.15 8.37 16.83
CA TRP A 51 3.03 8.33 17.99
C TRP A 51 4.33 9.06 17.68
N ASN A 52 4.65 10.05 18.54
CA ASN A 52 5.92 10.76 18.50
C ASN A 52 6.66 10.54 19.82
N ASN A 53 7.88 10.05 19.73
CA ASN A 53 8.72 9.78 20.89
C ASN A 53 10.03 10.55 20.78
N THR A 54 10.38 11.28 21.85
CA THR A 54 11.64 12.00 21.97
C THR A 54 12.38 11.50 23.21
N LEU A 55 13.50 10.89 23.00
CA LEU A 55 14.38 10.38 24.05
C LEU A 55 15.64 11.24 24.13
N ARG A 56 16.08 11.55 25.35
CA ARG A 56 17.34 12.25 25.59
C ARG A 56 18.15 11.49 26.63
N TYR A 57 19.37 11.21 26.29
CA TYR A 57 20.31 10.59 27.22
C TYR A 57 21.69 11.23 27.09
N LYS A 58 22.11 11.93 28.15
CA LYS A 58 23.33 12.76 28.15
C LYS A 58 23.31 13.73 26.95
N ASN A 59 24.22 13.56 26.03
CA ASN A 59 24.40 14.40 24.84
C ASN A 59 23.66 13.86 23.59
N PHE A 60 23.01 12.69 23.68
CA PHE A 60 22.24 12.11 22.61
C PHE A 60 20.78 12.54 22.69
N ASP A 61 20.20 12.81 21.54
CA ASP A 61 18.77 12.96 21.34
C ASP A 61 18.29 12.06 20.19
N LEU A 62 17.22 11.35 20.44
CA LEU A 62 16.55 10.50 19.46
C LEU A 62 15.10 10.96 19.34
N ASN A 63 14.67 11.22 18.12
CA ASN A 63 13.26 11.47 17.81
C ASN A 63 12.77 10.40 16.83
N VAL A 64 11.61 9.80 17.13
CA VAL A 64 10.95 8.83 16.27
C VAL A 64 9.50 9.24 16.12
N THR A 65 9.06 9.46 14.88
CA THR A 65 7.68 9.79 14.52
C THR A 65 7.08 8.63 13.75
N MET A 66 5.92 8.19 14.20
CA MET A 66 5.19 7.06 13.61
C MET A 66 3.73 7.44 13.40
N ARG A 67 3.11 6.84 12.40
CA ARG A 67 1.68 6.93 12.15
C ARG A 67 1.15 5.67 11.49
N GLY A 68 -0.15 5.49 11.55
CA GLY A 68 -0.83 4.36 10.91
C GLY A 68 -2.28 4.67 10.60
N ALA A 69 -2.84 3.91 9.68
CA ALA A 69 -4.25 3.90 9.34
C ALA A 69 -4.73 2.44 9.29
N PHE A 70 -5.94 2.18 9.78
CA PHE A 70 -6.43 0.83 10.01
C PHE A 70 -7.92 0.69 9.71
N GLY A 71 -8.33 -0.53 9.39
CA GLY A 71 -9.71 -0.91 9.16
C GLY A 71 -10.22 -0.43 7.81
N PHE A 72 -9.39 -0.44 6.79
CA PHE A 72 -9.75 -0.11 5.43
C PHE A 72 -9.13 -1.08 4.42
N GLN A 73 -9.55 -0.97 3.19
CA GLN A 73 -9.08 -1.80 2.08
C GLN A 73 -8.61 -0.92 0.93
N ILE A 74 -7.75 -1.50 0.10
CA ILE A 74 -7.22 -0.86 -1.10
C ILE A 74 -7.55 -1.74 -2.30
N ILE A 75 -8.01 -1.12 -3.38
CA ILE A 75 -8.04 -1.79 -4.68
C ILE A 75 -6.68 -1.63 -5.34
N ASN A 76 -6.03 -2.75 -5.57
CA ASN A 76 -4.71 -2.80 -6.17
C ASN A 76 -4.81 -2.78 -7.70
N GLY A 77 -4.85 -1.57 -8.29
CA GLY A 77 -4.89 -1.39 -9.73
C GLY A 77 -3.59 -1.83 -10.44
N GLY A 78 -2.46 -1.80 -9.73
CA GLY A 78 -1.20 -2.34 -10.23
C GLY A 78 -1.29 -3.84 -10.48
N ARG A 79 -1.73 -4.62 -9.49
CA ARG A 79 -1.95 -6.06 -9.64
C ARG A 79 -2.99 -6.37 -10.72
N MET A 80 -4.12 -5.68 -10.70
CA MET A 80 -5.20 -5.84 -11.67
C MET A 80 -4.69 -5.78 -13.11
N ASN A 81 -3.78 -4.87 -13.42
CA ASN A 81 -3.23 -4.70 -14.76
C ASN A 81 -2.01 -5.59 -15.03
N TYR A 82 -1.04 -5.67 -14.10
CA TYR A 82 0.25 -6.32 -14.35
C TYR A 82 0.29 -7.81 -13.98
N GLU A 83 -0.71 -8.34 -13.28
CA GLU A 83 -0.93 -9.78 -13.10
C GLU A 83 -1.85 -10.37 -14.19
N ASN A 84 -2.38 -9.56 -15.10
CA ASN A 84 -3.22 -10.04 -16.17
C ASN A 84 -2.39 -10.42 -17.42
N VAL A 85 -2.59 -11.65 -17.90
CA VAL A 85 -1.83 -12.22 -19.01
C VAL A 85 -2.20 -11.59 -20.35
N LYS A 86 -3.43 -11.09 -20.51
CA LYS A 86 -3.94 -10.54 -21.77
C LYS A 86 -3.22 -9.27 -22.21
N ASN A 87 -2.85 -8.41 -21.26
CA ASN A 87 -2.13 -7.16 -21.55
C ASN A 87 -0.62 -7.33 -21.82
N SER A 88 -0.12 -8.56 -21.83
CA SER A 88 1.31 -8.86 -21.90
C SER A 88 2.04 -8.41 -23.16
N ARG A 89 1.33 -8.04 -24.21
CA ARG A 89 1.93 -7.63 -25.48
C ARG A 89 2.65 -6.29 -25.39
N PHE A 90 2.26 -5.42 -24.47
CA PHE A 90 2.66 -4.03 -24.41
C PHE A 90 3.28 -3.62 -23.08
N GLU A 91 3.18 -4.46 -22.05
CA GLU A 91 3.58 -4.11 -20.69
C GLU A 91 4.36 -5.25 -20.02
N ASN A 92 5.31 -4.89 -19.14
CA ASN A 92 5.95 -5.84 -18.25
C ASN A 92 4.94 -6.36 -17.23
N ARG A 93 5.14 -7.59 -16.74
CA ARG A 93 4.28 -8.24 -15.76
C ARG A 93 4.96 -8.36 -14.41
N LEU A 94 4.14 -8.44 -13.39
CA LEU A 94 4.59 -8.87 -12.07
C LEU A 94 4.91 -10.37 -12.11
N LYS A 95 5.89 -10.81 -11.30
CA LYS A 95 6.21 -12.24 -11.16
C LYS A 95 5.02 -13.05 -10.65
N SER A 96 4.16 -12.42 -9.84
CA SER A 96 2.94 -12.99 -9.29
C SER A 96 1.88 -13.39 -10.33
N VAL A 97 2.06 -13.02 -11.60
CA VAL A 97 1.22 -13.56 -12.70
C VAL A 97 1.26 -15.10 -12.80
N ASN A 98 2.33 -15.72 -12.28
CA ASN A 98 2.49 -17.16 -12.22
C ASN A 98 1.97 -17.81 -10.93
N ASP A 99 1.49 -17.00 -9.99
CA ASP A 99 0.97 -17.50 -8.72
C ASP A 99 -0.41 -18.13 -8.92
N LEU A 100 -0.71 -19.11 -8.08
CA LEU A 100 -2.02 -19.75 -8.08
C LEU A 100 -3.07 -18.84 -7.48
N VAL A 101 -4.09 -18.49 -8.24
CA VAL A 101 -5.28 -17.78 -7.79
C VAL A 101 -6.11 -18.73 -6.93
N PHE A 102 -6.48 -18.30 -5.73
CA PHE A 102 -7.14 -19.11 -4.71
C PHE A 102 -6.42 -20.45 -4.41
N GLY A 103 -5.11 -20.53 -4.71
CA GLY A 103 -4.31 -21.76 -4.53
C GLY A 103 -4.62 -22.88 -5.54
N LYS A 104 -5.32 -22.61 -6.64
CA LYS A 104 -5.81 -23.61 -7.61
C LYS A 104 -5.13 -23.52 -8.95
N HIS A 105 -5.33 -22.45 -9.69
CA HIS A 105 -4.85 -22.28 -11.07
C HIS A 105 -4.28 -20.87 -11.28
N THR A 106 -3.39 -20.71 -12.23
CA THR A 106 -2.97 -19.36 -12.69
C THR A 106 -4.12 -18.70 -13.44
N LEU A 107 -4.17 -17.38 -13.45
CA LEU A 107 -5.21 -16.64 -14.17
C LEU A 107 -5.15 -16.93 -15.67
N SER A 108 -6.31 -17.21 -16.27
CA SER A 108 -6.44 -17.48 -17.71
C SER A 108 -6.11 -16.24 -18.55
N PRO A 109 -5.44 -16.39 -19.72
CA PRO A 109 -5.25 -15.31 -20.67
C PRO A 109 -6.55 -14.80 -21.32
N GLU A 110 -7.66 -15.52 -21.16
CA GLU A 110 -8.98 -15.07 -21.62
C GLU A 110 -9.59 -13.99 -20.73
N VAL A 111 -9.16 -13.92 -19.45
CA VAL A 111 -9.73 -13.00 -18.47
C VAL A 111 -9.23 -11.58 -18.72
N GLU A 112 -10.17 -10.63 -18.80
CA GLU A 112 -9.86 -9.19 -18.90
C GLU A 112 -9.43 -8.61 -17.56
N PRO A 113 -8.58 -7.57 -17.55
CA PRO A 113 -8.38 -6.75 -16.36
C PRO A 113 -9.71 -6.12 -15.93
N GLU A 114 -10.16 -6.45 -14.74
CA GLU A 114 -11.46 -6.03 -14.26
C GLU A 114 -11.42 -5.65 -12.79
N PHE A 115 -12.19 -4.61 -12.45
CA PHE A 115 -12.41 -4.17 -11.10
C PHE A 115 -13.32 -5.16 -10.35
N ASN A 116 -12.72 -6.03 -9.56
CA ASN A 116 -13.43 -7.06 -8.81
C ASN A 116 -12.84 -7.28 -7.41
N SER A 117 -13.50 -8.11 -6.61
CA SER A 117 -13.13 -8.36 -5.21
C SER A 117 -11.76 -9.03 -5.01
N TYR A 118 -11.21 -9.72 -6.00
CA TYR A 118 -9.90 -10.37 -5.89
C TYR A 118 -8.75 -9.39 -5.71
N TYR A 119 -8.89 -8.18 -6.26
CA TYR A 119 -7.89 -7.12 -6.16
C TYR A 119 -8.12 -6.16 -4.99
N VAL A 120 -9.12 -6.44 -4.15
CA VAL A 120 -9.34 -5.72 -2.89
C VAL A 120 -8.48 -6.34 -1.81
N GLU A 121 -7.55 -5.58 -1.28
CA GLU A 121 -6.57 -6.02 -0.29
C GLU A 121 -6.73 -5.26 1.02
N ASP A 122 -6.19 -5.81 2.10
CA ASP A 122 -6.07 -5.10 3.37
C ASP A 122 -5.14 -3.90 3.19
N GLY A 123 -5.62 -2.73 3.57
CA GLY A 123 -4.88 -1.47 3.47
C GLY A 123 -4.20 -1.04 4.76
N ASP A 124 -4.35 -1.80 5.83
CA ASP A 124 -3.78 -1.46 7.13
C ASP A 124 -2.27 -1.27 7.07
N TYR A 125 -1.79 -0.21 7.70
CA TYR A 125 -0.36 0.03 7.79
C TYR A 125 0.06 0.74 9.07
N TRP A 126 1.31 0.52 9.44
CA TRP A 126 2.06 1.30 10.43
C TRP A 126 3.36 1.78 9.81
N LYS A 127 3.62 3.08 9.87
CA LYS A 127 4.76 3.72 9.21
C LYS A 127 5.63 4.45 10.22
N ILE A 128 6.95 4.26 10.11
CA ILE A 128 7.94 5.08 10.78
C ILE A 128 8.34 6.17 9.78
N ASP A 129 7.73 7.34 9.96
CA ASP A 129 7.94 8.48 9.06
C ASP A 129 9.33 9.07 9.17
N ASN A 130 9.80 9.22 10.40
CA ASN A 130 11.08 9.85 10.66
C ASN A 130 11.79 9.22 11.86
N ILE A 131 13.08 9.01 11.71
CA ILE A 131 14.00 8.70 12.80
C ILE A 131 15.12 9.72 12.73
N THR A 132 15.34 10.52 13.78
CA THR A 132 16.45 11.47 13.88
C THR A 132 17.26 11.15 15.10
N LEU A 133 18.55 10.93 14.93
CA LEU A 133 19.52 10.77 16.01
C LEU A 133 20.50 11.94 15.97
N GLY A 134 20.59 12.65 17.08
CA GLY A 134 21.49 13.79 17.26
C GLY A 134 22.48 13.55 18.39
N TYR A 135 23.63 14.19 18.26
CA TYR A 135 24.62 14.31 19.33
C TYR A 135 25.04 15.77 19.49
N SER A 136 24.92 16.27 20.72
CA SER A 136 25.25 17.65 21.08
C SER A 136 26.58 17.70 21.80
N PHE A 137 27.58 18.29 21.19
CA PHE A 137 28.79 18.69 21.85
C PHE A 137 28.51 19.98 22.62
N GLY A 138 29.00 20.14 23.80
CA GLY A 138 28.93 21.41 24.52
C GLY A 138 29.74 22.49 23.81
N GLN A 139 30.38 23.34 24.58
CA GLN A 139 31.27 24.35 24.05
C GLN A 139 32.47 23.71 23.35
N VAL A 140 32.76 24.12 22.11
CA VAL A 140 33.87 23.62 21.32
C VAL A 140 34.83 24.79 21.04
N GLY A 141 35.93 24.80 21.73
CA GLY A 141 36.89 25.89 21.66
C GLY A 141 36.36 27.21 22.25
N LYS A 142 36.87 28.36 21.80
CA LYS A 142 36.55 29.68 22.31
C LYS A 142 35.31 30.33 21.69
N TYR A 143 35.01 29.97 20.45
CA TYR A 143 34.04 30.69 19.61
C TYR A 143 32.71 29.93 19.39
N ILE A 144 32.69 28.60 19.58
CA ILE A 144 31.51 27.80 19.36
C ILE A 144 30.87 27.47 20.73
N LYS A 145 29.72 28.06 21.00
CA LYS A 145 28.97 27.82 22.24
C LYS A 145 28.30 26.45 22.25
N SER A 146 27.86 25.98 21.11
CA SER A 146 27.30 24.66 20.99
C SER A 146 27.41 24.14 19.55
N LEU A 147 27.68 22.85 19.43
CA LEU A 147 27.73 22.14 18.16
C LEU A 147 26.83 20.91 18.28
N ARG A 148 25.88 20.72 17.39
CA ARG A 148 25.08 19.49 17.30
C ARG A 148 25.22 18.91 15.89
N ILE A 149 25.56 17.62 15.80
CA ILE A 149 25.51 16.85 14.57
C ILE A 149 24.31 15.91 14.64
N TYR A 150 23.64 15.67 13.52
CA TYR A 150 22.50 14.74 13.47
C TYR A 150 22.41 14.04 12.14
N GLY A 151 21.82 12.84 12.20
CA GLY A 151 21.38 12.10 11.03
C GLY A 151 19.88 11.82 11.12
N SER A 152 19.19 11.90 10.00
CA SER A 152 17.76 11.65 9.92
C SER A 152 17.42 10.72 8.74
N VAL A 153 16.44 9.84 8.95
CA VAL A 153 15.89 8.96 7.93
C VAL A 153 14.41 9.27 7.81
N LEU A 154 13.97 9.72 6.63
CA LEU A 154 12.56 9.90 6.29
C LEU A 154 12.03 8.66 5.58
N ASN A 155 10.76 8.34 5.78
CA ASN A 155 10.10 7.12 5.31
C ASN A 155 10.94 5.88 5.68
N ALA A 156 11.30 5.76 6.96
CA ALA A 156 12.28 4.78 7.45
C ALA A 156 11.77 3.35 7.26
N LEU A 157 10.50 3.08 7.55
CA LEU A 157 9.90 1.74 7.46
C LEU A 157 8.39 1.85 7.29
N THR A 158 7.83 1.00 6.43
CA THR A 158 6.38 0.75 6.34
C THR A 158 6.12 -0.72 6.63
N ILE A 159 5.23 -0.99 7.58
CA ILE A 159 4.76 -2.32 7.96
C ILE A 159 3.32 -2.44 7.47
N THR A 160 3.05 -3.36 6.55
CA THR A 160 1.74 -3.54 5.93
C THR A 160 1.62 -4.94 5.34
N GLY A 161 0.39 -5.44 5.20
CA GLY A 161 0.06 -6.63 4.42
C GLY A 161 -0.26 -6.33 2.95
N TYR A 162 -0.36 -5.05 2.58
CA TYR A 162 -0.67 -4.63 1.22
C TYR A 162 0.45 -5.04 0.24
N LYS A 163 0.06 -5.62 -0.90
CA LYS A 163 0.99 -6.14 -1.91
C LYS A 163 1.41 -5.12 -2.97
N GLY A 164 0.82 -3.93 -2.95
CA GLY A 164 1.21 -2.83 -3.83
C GLY A 164 2.46 -2.10 -3.35
N ILE A 165 2.77 -0.99 -4.01
CA ILE A 165 4.01 -0.23 -3.77
C ILE A 165 3.98 0.49 -2.42
N ASP A 166 2.86 1.13 -2.07
CA ASP A 166 2.70 1.90 -0.84
C ASP A 166 1.23 1.89 -0.42
N PRO A 167 0.87 1.47 0.81
CA PRO A 167 -0.51 1.45 1.28
C PRO A 167 -1.08 2.86 1.53
N GLU A 168 -0.26 3.88 1.49
CA GLU A 168 -0.68 5.27 1.70
C GLU A 168 -1.30 5.86 0.43
N VAL A 169 -2.40 5.26 0.02
CA VAL A 169 -3.21 5.73 -1.12
C VAL A 169 -4.10 6.92 -0.71
N SER A 170 -4.65 7.65 -1.71
CA SER A 170 -5.61 8.71 -1.41
C SER A 170 -6.85 8.14 -0.73
N THR A 171 -7.24 8.75 0.37
CA THR A 171 -8.44 8.43 1.14
C THR A 171 -9.50 9.53 1.05
N ASP A 172 -9.28 10.52 0.20
CA ASP A 172 -10.17 11.64 -0.08
C ASP A 172 -10.75 11.56 -1.51
N GLY A 173 -11.71 12.44 -1.80
CA GLY A 173 -12.38 12.46 -3.09
C GLY A 173 -13.44 11.36 -3.26
N LEU A 174 -13.76 11.04 -4.51
CA LEU A 174 -14.83 10.11 -4.88
C LEU A 174 -14.37 8.65 -4.99
N THR A 175 -13.07 8.41 -4.94
CA THR A 175 -12.46 7.08 -5.11
C THR A 175 -11.42 6.78 -4.02
N PRO A 176 -11.80 6.86 -2.72
CA PRO A 176 -10.86 6.56 -1.65
C PRO A 176 -10.39 5.12 -1.71
N GLY A 177 -9.11 4.88 -1.41
CA GLY A 177 -8.53 3.54 -1.37
C GLY A 177 -8.25 2.92 -2.74
N TYR A 178 -8.30 3.68 -3.83
CA TYR A 178 -7.91 3.18 -5.15
C TYR A 178 -6.44 3.46 -5.43
N ASP A 179 -5.63 2.41 -5.55
CA ASP A 179 -4.22 2.51 -5.95
C ASP A 179 -4.10 2.38 -7.46
N THR A 180 -3.83 3.50 -8.11
CA THR A 180 -3.61 3.53 -9.57
C THR A 180 -2.23 2.98 -9.91
N ARG A 181 -2.10 2.31 -11.06
CA ARG A 181 -0.82 1.77 -11.54
C ARG A 181 0.27 2.82 -11.80
N ASP A 182 -0.12 4.09 -11.92
CA ASP A 182 0.78 5.18 -12.34
C ASP A 182 1.35 5.96 -11.15
N ARG A 183 1.18 5.46 -9.94
CA ARG A 183 1.62 6.14 -8.71
C ARG A 183 3.13 6.05 -8.51
N TYR A 184 3.74 7.19 -8.20
CA TYR A 184 5.16 7.21 -7.82
C TYR A 184 5.34 6.70 -6.38
N PRO A 185 6.28 5.77 -6.14
CA PRO A 185 6.50 5.22 -4.80
C PRO A 185 7.10 6.23 -3.84
N SER A 186 6.78 6.08 -2.54
CA SER A 186 7.45 6.81 -1.47
C SER A 186 8.93 6.47 -1.44
N VAL A 187 9.80 7.48 -1.37
CA VAL A 187 11.24 7.30 -1.31
C VAL A 187 11.77 7.44 0.11
N ARG A 188 12.74 6.61 0.46
CA ARG A 188 13.50 6.77 1.71
C ARG A 188 14.59 7.81 1.50
N SER A 189 14.67 8.80 2.39
CA SER A 189 15.66 9.87 2.30
C SER A 189 16.54 9.89 3.55
N PHE A 190 17.83 10.09 3.35
CA PHE A 190 18.82 10.23 4.41
C PHE A 190 19.33 11.67 4.43
N THR A 191 19.30 12.29 5.60
CA THR A 191 19.76 13.66 5.80
C THR A 191 20.80 13.69 6.91
N PHE A 192 21.89 14.39 6.67
CA PHE A 192 22.90 14.68 7.68
C PHE A 192 23.02 16.19 7.84
N GLY A 193 23.10 16.64 9.08
CA GLY A 193 23.13 18.06 9.34
C GLY A 193 23.99 18.42 10.55
N VAL A 194 24.39 19.67 10.57
CA VAL A 194 25.20 20.27 11.63
C VAL A 194 24.56 21.59 12.03
N ASN A 195 24.31 21.76 13.33
CA ASN A 195 23.86 23.02 13.92
C ASN A 195 25.00 23.60 14.76
N VAL A 196 25.39 24.83 14.44
CA VAL A 196 26.45 25.57 15.16
C VAL A 196 25.86 26.81 15.75
N LYS A 197 26.17 27.06 17.04
CA LYS A 197 25.83 28.30 17.73
C LYS A 197 27.12 28.98 18.17
N PHE A 198 27.29 30.21 17.77
CA PHE A 198 28.42 31.07 18.13
C PHE A 198 28.12 31.96 19.37
#